data_6fde346992474615f253474106360072
#
_entry.id   6fde346992474615f253474106360072
#
_cell.length_a   1.000
_cell.length_b   1.000
_cell.length_c   1.000
_cell.angle_alpha   90.00
_cell.angle_beta   90.00
_cell.angle_gamma   90.00
#
_symmetry.space_group_name_H-M   'P 1'
#
loop_
_entity.id
_entity.type
_entity.pdbx_description
1 polymer ?
#
loop_
_entity_poly.entity_id
_entity_poly.type
_entity_poly.pdbx_seq_one_letter_code
_entity_poly.pdbx_strand_id
1 'polypeptide(L)'
;HGIRASNTSPLTFSDAFVPVENLIGDIPGLGLKQASKVFGYTRLMVASMALGGGEAAMDIVISYAKERIQFKTALSEKQGYTHKLVVPHVVRLAAAAAYIDEVAQRLDAGEQDLEVEGSIAKLFATESANRAADDAMQALGGYGYINEYGVEKIKRDVKITCIYEGTSEIQQNIISTFRWKKTRKTKGEFYAGIADEMDRLESACSDAGGRYISLAARALNQTIFLANDHRLTREQFIMFNLADMMMHVEVAASLARRAASAARDGNADAEKTRVFSKLFANEVAELLANNILKILLGSGIFDPEKITSFLAETSLTALTESYRSLVPCMDRAADIIFERTP
;
A
#
# COMPACT_ATOMS: atom_id res chain seq x y z
N HIS A 1 -15.47 -14.78 13.18
CA HIS A 1 -14.09 -15.14 12.90
C HIS A 1 -13.15 -14.48 13.89
N GLY A 2 -12.76 -13.23 13.71
CA GLY A 2 -11.98 -12.41 14.66
C GLY A 2 -12.82 -11.36 15.36
N ILE A 3 -12.15 -10.48 16.13
CA ILE A 3 -12.75 -9.37 16.93
C ILE A 3 -13.97 -9.86 17.74
N ARG A 4 -13.82 -10.99 18.42
CA ARG A 4 -14.95 -11.67 19.11
C ARG A 4 -15.52 -10.91 20.30
N ALA A 5 -14.77 -9.94 20.84
CA ALA A 5 -15.23 -9.10 21.94
C ALA A 5 -16.13 -7.93 21.48
N SER A 6 -16.21 -7.69 20.15
CA SER A 6 -17.09 -6.67 19.58
C SER A 6 -18.43 -7.27 19.19
N ASN A 7 -19.52 -6.77 19.78
CA ASN A 7 -20.87 -7.21 19.47
C ASN A 7 -21.39 -6.51 18.23
N THR A 8 -21.16 -7.12 17.05
CA THR A 8 -21.66 -6.61 15.77
C THR A 8 -22.91 -7.37 15.37
N SER A 9 -24.05 -6.68 15.35
CA SER A 9 -25.37 -7.27 15.11
C SER A 9 -26.22 -6.36 14.21
N PRO A 10 -27.18 -6.92 13.47
CA PRO A 10 -28.18 -6.10 12.79
C PRO A 10 -29.05 -5.34 13.81
N LEU A 11 -29.45 -4.13 13.45
CA LEU A 11 -30.37 -3.31 14.21
C LEU A 11 -31.70 -3.24 13.45
N THR A 12 -32.80 -3.48 14.16
CA THR A 12 -34.15 -3.37 13.61
C THR A 12 -34.91 -2.27 14.35
N PHE A 13 -35.52 -1.37 13.61
CA PHE A 13 -36.35 -0.30 14.11
C PHE A 13 -37.82 -0.61 13.75
N SER A 14 -38.71 -0.75 14.77
CA SER A 14 -40.12 -0.95 14.58
C SER A 14 -40.86 0.21 15.25
N ASP A 15 -41.51 1.03 14.44
CA ASP A 15 -42.27 2.23 14.88
C ASP A 15 -41.51 3.16 15.83
N ALA A 16 -40.17 3.25 15.64
CA ALA A 16 -39.31 4.10 16.44
C ALA A 16 -39.54 5.58 16.07
N PHE A 17 -40.09 6.35 16.97
CA PHE A 17 -40.27 7.79 16.78
C PHE A 17 -38.92 8.52 16.95
N VAL A 18 -38.59 9.37 16.00
CA VAL A 18 -37.41 10.25 16.06
C VAL A 18 -37.87 11.69 15.91
N PRO A 19 -37.65 12.56 16.93
CA PRO A 19 -37.96 13.98 16.84
C PRO A 19 -37.24 14.66 15.69
N VAL A 20 -37.85 15.64 15.04
CA VAL A 20 -37.29 16.31 13.88
C VAL A 20 -35.97 17.05 14.18
N GLU A 21 -35.84 17.57 15.39
CA GLU A 21 -34.64 18.22 15.91
C GLU A 21 -33.42 17.28 16.03
N ASN A 22 -33.64 15.97 15.97
CA ASN A 22 -32.56 14.97 15.95
C ASN A 22 -32.05 14.65 14.53
N LEU A 23 -32.59 15.33 13.51
CA LEU A 23 -32.10 15.21 12.15
C LEU A 23 -30.73 15.88 12.02
N ILE A 24 -29.68 15.09 11.80
CA ILE A 24 -28.32 15.60 11.67
C ILE A 24 -28.22 16.50 10.44
N GLY A 25 -27.85 17.79 10.64
CA GLY A 25 -27.66 18.79 9.58
C GLY A 25 -28.98 19.40 9.06
N ASP A 26 -30.10 19.20 9.72
CA ASP A 26 -31.43 19.86 9.54
C ASP A 26 -32.05 19.75 8.13
N ILE A 27 -31.38 19.04 7.20
CA ILE A 27 -31.86 18.88 5.82
C ILE A 27 -32.06 17.39 5.51
N PRO A 28 -33.31 16.97 5.22
CA PRO A 28 -33.61 15.59 4.82
C PRO A 28 -32.85 15.16 3.56
N GLY A 29 -32.49 13.86 3.48
CA GLY A 29 -31.89 13.26 2.29
C GLY A 29 -30.36 13.41 2.16
N LEU A 30 -29.68 14.07 3.11
CA LEU A 30 -28.21 14.26 3.08
C LEU A 30 -27.43 13.17 3.81
N GLY A 31 -28.08 12.19 4.45
CA GLY A 31 -27.42 11.20 5.32
C GLY A 31 -26.27 10.46 4.65
N LEU A 32 -26.46 9.98 3.42
CA LEU A 32 -25.39 9.29 2.68
C LEU A 32 -24.19 10.20 2.39
N LYS A 33 -24.42 11.46 2.05
CA LYS A 33 -23.35 12.43 1.80
C LYS A 33 -22.58 12.76 3.08
N GLN A 34 -23.27 12.86 4.21
CA GLN A 34 -22.67 13.07 5.53
C GLN A 34 -21.84 11.85 5.95
N ALA A 35 -22.39 10.64 5.81
CA ALA A 35 -21.68 9.39 6.08
C ALA A 35 -20.40 9.26 5.23
N SER A 36 -20.45 9.61 3.94
CA SER A 36 -19.27 9.57 3.05
C SER A 36 -18.15 10.48 3.53
N LYS A 37 -18.48 11.66 4.08
CA LYS A 37 -17.46 12.57 4.66
C LYS A 37 -16.79 11.95 5.90
N VAL A 38 -17.58 11.29 6.76
CA VAL A 38 -17.06 10.60 7.94
C VAL A 38 -16.15 9.45 7.52
N PHE A 39 -16.53 8.66 6.50
CA PHE A 39 -15.72 7.56 6.00
C PHE A 39 -14.35 7.97 5.45
N GLY A 40 -14.20 9.17 4.92
CA GLY A 40 -12.89 9.69 4.52
C GLY A 40 -11.89 9.71 5.68
N TYR A 41 -12.34 10.09 6.87
CA TYR A 41 -11.56 10.14 8.11
C TYR A 41 -11.42 8.75 8.77
N THR A 42 -12.52 8.00 8.93
CA THR A 42 -12.51 6.72 9.63
C THR A 42 -11.69 5.65 8.90
N ARG A 43 -11.56 5.73 7.58
CA ARG A 43 -10.66 4.86 6.80
C ARG A 43 -9.20 4.97 7.23
N LEU A 44 -8.74 6.17 7.59
CA LEU A 44 -7.38 6.35 8.10
C LEU A 44 -7.20 5.68 9.47
N MET A 45 -8.23 5.72 10.34
CA MET A 45 -8.22 5.00 11.61
C MET A 45 -8.16 3.48 11.40
N VAL A 46 -8.94 2.94 10.45
CA VAL A 46 -8.89 1.51 10.11
C VAL A 46 -7.52 1.12 9.55
N ALA A 47 -6.90 1.99 8.74
CA ALA A 47 -5.55 1.78 8.24
C ALA A 47 -4.54 1.65 9.39
N SER A 48 -4.61 2.56 10.37
CA SER A 48 -3.72 2.56 11.55
C SER A 48 -3.94 1.33 12.43
N MET A 49 -5.20 0.91 12.64
CA MET A 49 -5.51 -0.32 13.39
C MET A 49 -4.94 -1.57 12.70
N ALA A 50 -5.09 -1.66 11.39
CA ALA A 50 -4.55 -2.78 10.61
C ALA A 50 -3.02 -2.79 10.64
N LEU A 51 -2.39 -1.62 10.47
CA LEU A 51 -0.94 -1.45 10.56
C LEU A 51 -0.41 -2.03 11.87
N GLY A 52 -0.96 -1.58 13.02
CA GLY A 52 -0.55 -2.08 14.33
C GLY A 52 -0.72 -3.59 14.48
N GLY A 53 -1.78 -4.18 13.90
CA GLY A 53 -1.95 -5.63 13.86
C GLY A 53 -0.88 -6.34 13.04
N GLY A 54 -0.51 -5.78 11.89
CA GLY A 54 0.57 -6.32 11.03
C GLY A 54 1.94 -6.22 11.69
N GLU A 55 2.23 -5.09 12.32
CA GLU A 55 3.49 -4.88 13.07
C GLU A 55 3.61 -5.87 14.23
N ALA A 56 2.56 -6.01 15.04
CA ALA A 56 2.53 -6.98 16.14
C ALA A 56 2.78 -8.43 15.66
N ALA A 57 2.24 -8.79 14.50
CA ALA A 57 2.51 -10.11 13.91
C ALA A 57 3.98 -10.27 13.52
N MET A 58 4.60 -9.25 12.92
CA MET A 58 6.01 -9.29 12.53
C MET A 58 6.95 -9.26 13.75
N ASP A 59 6.63 -8.54 14.81
CA ASP A 59 7.42 -8.54 16.07
C ASP A 59 7.51 -9.94 16.67
N ILE A 60 6.41 -10.70 16.66
CA ILE A 60 6.40 -12.10 17.09
C ILE A 60 7.33 -12.94 16.20
N VAL A 61 7.25 -12.78 14.87
CA VAL A 61 8.09 -13.50 13.92
C VAL A 61 9.57 -13.17 14.09
N ILE A 62 9.91 -11.90 14.23
CA ILE A 62 11.29 -11.44 14.39
C ILE A 62 11.92 -12.04 15.65
N SER A 63 11.19 -11.98 16.77
CA SER A 63 11.65 -12.56 18.05
C SER A 63 11.82 -14.08 17.94
N TYR A 64 10.82 -14.78 17.40
CA TYR A 64 10.87 -16.22 17.20
C TYR A 64 12.02 -16.64 16.28
N ALA A 65 12.27 -15.91 15.19
CA ALA A 65 13.30 -16.24 14.22
C ALA A 65 14.74 -16.07 14.78
N LYS A 66 14.95 -15.16 15.73
CA LYS A 66 16.23 -15.00 16.42
C LYS A 66 16.56 -16.21 17.30
N GLU A 67 15.55 -16.84 17.90
CA GLU A 67 15.73 -17.93 18.87
C GLU A 67 15.63 -19.33 18.25
N ARG A 68 14.78 -19.49 17.22
CA ARG A 68 14.51 -20.82 16.65
C ARG A 68 15.66 -21.31 15.78
N ILE A 69 16.30 -22.39 16.23
CA ILE A 69 17.37 -23.06 15.49
C ILE A 69 16.81 -24.18 14.63
N GLN A 70 17.12 -24.17 13.34
CA GLN A 70 16.87 -25.26 12.39
C GLN A 70 18.09 -25.43 11.47
N PHE A 71 18.46 -26.67 11.18
CA PHE A 71 19.65 -26.97 10.37
C PHE A 71 20.90 -26.23 10.87
N LYS A 72 21.10 -26.22 12.18
CA LYS A 72 22.26 -25.68 12.92
C LYS A 72 22.38 -24.16 13.05
N THR A 73 21.49 -23.37 12.44
CA THR A 73 21.51 -21.91 12.54
C THR A 73 20.12 -21.36 12.86
N ALA A 74 20.05 -20.13 13.33
CA ALA A 74 18.81 -19.44 13.59
C ALA A 74 18.00 -19.23 12.29
N LEU A 75 16.66 -19.16 12.39
CA LEU A 75 15.84 -18.86 11.22
C LEU A 75 16.13 -17.47 10.65
N SER A 76 16.48 -16.52 11.51
CA SER A 76 16.90 -15.18 11.11
C SER A 76 18.12 -15.15 10.18
N GLU A 77 18.98 -16.19 10.19
CA GLU A 77 20.16 -16.31 9.32
C GLU A 77 19.85 -16.98 7.96
N LYS A 78 18.62 -17.43 7.76
CA LYS A 78 18.24 -18.15 6.54
C LYS A 78 17.63 -17.19 5.51
N GLN A 79 18.35 -16.90 4.45
CA GLN A 79 17.94 -15.99 3.40
C GLN A 79 16.55 -16.31 2.83
N GLY A 80 16.27 -17.58 2.51
CA GLY A 80 14.96 -17.99 1.98
C GLY A 80 13.81 -17.75 2.96
N TYR A 81 14.05 -17.81 4.27
CA TYR A 81 13.08 -17.48 5.31
C TYR A 81 12.88 -15.97 5.44
N THR A 82 13.97 -15.22 5.63
CA THR A 82 13.91 -13.78 5.87
C THR A 82 13.37 -13.02 4.67
N HIS A 83 13.80 -13.36 3.44
CA HIS A 83 13.42 -12.68 2.21
C HIS A 83 12.01 -12.99 1.75
N LYS A 84 11.47 -14.14 2.14
CA LYS A 84 10.10 -14.52 1.81
C LYS A 84 9.09 -14.08 2.85
N LEU A 85 9.37 -14.32 4.14
CA LEU A 85 8.38 -14.27 5.21
C LEU A 85 8.51 -13.05 6.14
N VAL A 86 9.58 -12.24 6.01
CA VAL A 86 9.82 -11.11 6.93
C VAL A 86 10.04 -9.81 6.17
N VAL A 87 11.11 -9.71 5.38
CA VAL A 87 11.54 -8.45 4.73
C VAL A 87 10.43 -7.78 3.94
N PRO A 88 9.70 -8.46 3.03
CA PRO A 88 8.66 -7.80 2.23
C PRO A 88 7.54 -7.21 3.09
N HIS A 89 7.17 -7.90 4.17
CA HIS A 89 6.09 -7.44 5.06
C HIS A 89 6.51 -6.24 5.89
N VAL A 90 7.69 -6.26 6.50
CA VAL A 90 8.21 -5.14 7.28
C VAL A 90 8.37 -3.90 6.40
N VAL A 91 8.84 -4.06 5.15
CA VAL A 91 8.98 -2.96 4.17
C VAL A 91 7.60 -2.38 3.81
N ARG A 92 6.61 -3.23 3.52
CA ARG A 92 5.25 -2.77 3.21
C ARG A 92 4.56 -2.07 4.38
N LEU A 93 4.74 -2.59 5.61
CA LEU A 93 4.20 -1.95 6.81
C LEU A 93 4.86 -0.58 7.05
N ALA A 94 6.17 -0.45 6.83
CA ALA A 94 6.85 0.84 6.89
C ALA A 94 6.35 1.83 5.83
N ALA A 95 6.02 1.35 4.62
CA ALA A 95 5.41 2.17 3.57
C ALA A 95 3.98 2.60 3.96
N ALA A 96 3.19 1.70 4.56
CA ALA A 96 1.87 2.03 5.08
C ALA A 96 1.95 3.10 6.17
N ALA A 97 2.88 2.95 7.13
CA ALA A 97 3.12 3.94 8.18
C ALA A 97 3.49 5.32 7.61
N ALA A 98 4.35 5.35 6.59
CA ALA A 98 4.74 6.61 5.96
C ALA A 98 3.54 7.33 5.34
N TYR A 99 2.69 6.59 4.62
CA TYR A 99 1.53 7.17 3.95
C TYR A 99 0.43 7.60 4.94
N ILE A 100 0.16 6.80 5.97
CA ILE A 100 -0.79 7.15 7.04
C ILE A 100 -0.38 8.43 7.74
N ASP A 101 0.90 8.57 8.12
CA ASP A 101 1.42 9.76 8.79
C ASP A 101 1.33 11.00 7.88
N GLU A 102 1.66 10.86 6.59
CA GLU A 102 1.54 11.96 5.62
C GLU A 102 0.08 12.44 5.50
N VAL A 103 -0.87 11.53 5.39
CA VAL A 103 -2.30 11.88 5.30
C VAL A 103 -2.80 12.48 6.62
N ALA A 104 -2.37 11.95 7.76
CA ALA A 104 -2.71 12.51 9.08
C ALA A 104 -2.20 13.95 9.23
N GLN A 105 -0.94 14.23 8.87
CA GLN A 105 -0.38 15.58 8.90
C GLN A 105 -1.15 16.56 8.01
N ARG A 106 -1.61 16.12 6.83
CA ARG A 106 -2.43 16.94 5.93
C ARG A 106 -3.81 17.25 6.54
N LEU A 107 -4.42 16.26 7.23
CA LEU A 107 -5.66 16.46 7.98
C LEU A 107 -5.47 17.46 9.13
N ASP A 108 -4.39 17.32 9.90
CA ASP A 108 -4.06 18.23 11.01
C ASP A 108 -3.77 19.65 10.51
N ALA A 109 -3.22 19.81 9.31
CA ALA A 109 -3.05 21.09 8.64
C ALA A 109 -4.37 21.67 8.08
N GLY A 110 -5.51 20.99 8.25
CA GLY A 110 -6.83 21.45 7.84
C GLY A 110 -7.17 21.18 6.37
N GLU A 111 -6.40 20.33 5.66
CA GLU A 111 -6.71 19.98 4.28
C GLU A 111 -8.03 19.19 4.22
N GLN A 112 -8.90 19.59 3.30
CA GLN A 112 -10.21 18.99 3.10
C GLN A 112 -10.17 18.01 1.90
N ASP A 113 -11.20 17.15 1.80
CA ASP A 113 -11.42 16.26 0.66
C ASP A 113 -10.32 15.21 0.44
N LEU A 114 -9.79 14.63 1.54
CA LEU A 114 -8.82 13.54 1.54
C LEU A 114 -9.47 12.13 1.46
N GLU A 115 -10.64 12.02 0.83
CA GLU A 115 -11.38 10.75 0.71
C GLU A 115 -10.58 9.67 -0.05
N VAL A 116 -9.88 10.06 -1.11
CA VAL A 116 -9.09 9.13 -1.92
C VAL A 116 -7.83 8.72 -1.18
N GLU A 117 -7.18 9.64 -0.51
CA GLU A 117 -6.02 9.38 0.34
C GLU A 117 -6.38 8.42 1.49
N GLY A 118 -7.50 8.63 2.15
CA GLY A 118 -8.04 7.70 3.15
C GLY A 118 -8.31 6.30 2.57
N SER A 119 -8.82 6.24 1.33
CA SER A 119 -9.06 4.98 0.62
C SER A 119 -7.74 4.26 0.27
N ILE A 120 -6.72 4.98 -0.17
CA ILE A 120 -5.37 4.46 -0.44
C ILE A 120 -4.75 3.91 0.86
N ALA A 121 -4.76 4.71 1.93
CA ALA A 121 -4.21 4.30 3.22
C ALA A 121 -4.89 3.02 3.72
N LYS A 122 -6.24 2.99 3.68
CA LYS A 122 -7.03 1.82 4.12
C LYS A 122 -6.72 0.59 3.29
N LEU A 123 -6.81 0.68 1.98
CA LEU A 123 -6.58 -0.48 1.10
C LEU A 123 -5.17 -1.03 1.29
N PHE A 124 -4.15 -0.17 1.22
CA PHE A 124 -2.77 -0.60 1.29
C PHE A 124 -2.41 -1.20 2.65
N ALA A 125 -2.75 -0.52 3.74
CA ALA A 125 -2.42 -0.97 5.10
C ALA A 125 -3.15 -2.26 5.46
N THR A 126 -4.46 -2.37 5.16
CA THR A 126 -5.24 -3.56 5.54
C THR A 126 -4.82 -4.81 4.76
N GLU A 127 -4.56 -4.69 3.46
CA GLU A 127 -4.07 -5.81 2.66
C GLU A 127 -2.63 -6.21 3.06
N SER A 128 -1.76 -5.24 3.35
CA SER A 128 -0.41 -5.51 3.82
C SER A 128 -0.40 -6.20 5.18
N ALA A 129 -1.19 -5.72 6.14
CA ALA A 129 -1.30 -6.33 7.46
C ALA A 129 -1.91 -7.74 7.41
N ASN A 130 -2.92 -7.94 6.55
CA ASN A 130 -3.55 -9.26 6.39
C ASN A 130 -2.57 -10.28 5.80
N ARG A 131 -1.72 -9.89 4.84
CA ARG A 131 -0.65 -10.74 4.28
C ARG A 131 0.46 -10.97 5.30
N ALA A 132 0.89 -9.92 6.01
CA ALA A 132 1.89 -10.04 7.07
C ALA A 132 1.46 -11.04 8.17
N ALA A 133 0.21 -10.97 8.61
CA ALA A 133 -0.32 -11.88 9.61
C ALA A 133 -0.46 -13.33 9.09
N ASP A 134 -0.75 -13.52 7.80
CA ASP A 134 -0.79 -14.84 7.16
C ASP A 134 0.60 -15.49 7.10
N ASP A 135 1.57 -14.72 6.61
CA ASP A 135 2.95 -15.19 6.53
C ASP A 135 3.61 -15.28 7.92
N ALA A 136 3.14 -14.55 8.92
CA ALA A 136 3.55 -14.73 10.31
C ALA A 136 3.14 -16.11 10.85
N MET A 137 1.93 -16.58 10.55
CA MET A 137 1.54 -17.96 10.87
C MET A 137 2.45 -18.96 10.17
N GLN A 138 2.74 -18.76 8.89
CA GLN A 138 3.64 -19.61 8.13
C GLN A 138 5.06 -19.61 8.70
N ALA A 139 5.55 -18.44 9.13
CA ALA A 139 6.89 -18.26 9.66
C ALA A 139 7.13 -19.01 10.99
N LEU A 140 6.11 -19.12 11.83
CA LEU A 140 6.18 -19.92 13.06
C LEU A 140 5.96 -21.43 12.80
N GLY A 141 5.54 -21.83 11.59
CA GLY A 141 5.21 -23.21 11.26
C GLY A 141 4.05 -23.72 12.11
N GLY A 142 4.13 -24.94 12.63
CA GLY A 142 3.08 -25.51 13.48
C GLY A 142 2.70 -24.65 14.69
N TYR A 143 3.64 -23.92 15.24
CA TYR A 143 3.41 -23.01 16.36
C TYR A 143 2.55 -21.79 15.98
N GLY A 144 2.61 -21.35 14.71
CA GLY A 144 1.75 -20.27 14.23
C GLY A 144 0.27 -20.64 14.08
N TYR A 145 -0.03 -21.96 14.10
CA TYR A 145 -1.38 -22.49 13.95
C TYR A 145 -2.12 -22.71 15.25
N ILE A 146 -1.40 -22.76 16.38
CA ILE A 146 -1.97 -23.02 17.71
C ILE A 146 -2.18 -21.72 18.49
N ASN A 147 -3.13 -21.72 19.44
CA ASN A 147 -3.58 -20.52 20.13
C ASN A 147 -2.53 -19.90 21.06
N GLU A 148 -1.60 -20.70 21.56
CA GLU A 148 -0.61 -20.30 22.56
C GLU A 148 0.34 -19.20 22.10
N TYR A 149 0.61 -19.11 20.80
CA TYR A 149 1.51 -18.09 20.22
C TYR A 149 0.78 -16.81 19.78
N GLY A 150 -0.55 -16.79 19.76
CA GLY A 150 -1.37 -15.61 19.51
C GLY A 150 -1.38 -15.06 18.08
N VAL A 151 -0.48 -15.49 17.20
CA VAL A 151 -0.39 -15.03 15.81
C VAL A 151 -1.66 -15.36 15.03
N GLU A 152 -2.27 -16.55 15.26
CA GLU A 152 -3.52 -16.95 14.63
C GLU A 152 -4.67 -15.99 14.98
N LYS A 153 -4.67 -15.46 16.21
CA LYS A 153 -5.65 -14.47 16.67
C LYS A 153 -5.48 -13.16 15.87
N ILE A 154 -4.25 -12.67 15.73
CA ILE A 154 -3.95 -11.47 14.95
C ILE A 154 -4.48 -11.65 13.51
N LYS A 155 -4.21 -12.80 12.87
CA LYS A 155 -4.71 -13.10 11.52
C LYS A 155 -6.23 -13.05 11.43
N ARG A 156 -6.93 -13.60 12.42
CA ARG A 156 -8.40 -13.55 12.46
C ARG A 156 -8.92 -12.13 12.64
N ASP A 157 -8.25 -11.33 13.48
CA ASP A 157 -8.67 -9.99 13.82
C ASP A 157 -8.40 -8.98 12.69
N VAL A 158 -7.26 -9.06 12.00
CA VAL A 158 -6.96 -8.13 10.90
C VAL A 158 -7.79 -8.39 9.64
N LYS A 159 -8.32 -9.62 9.45
CA LYS A 159 -9.06 -9.94 8.22
C LYS A 159 -10.27 -9.04 7.98
N ILE A 160 -11.00 -8.67 9.03
CA ILE A 160 -12.20 -7.84 8.90
C ILE A 160 -11.86 -6.43 8.37
N THR A 161 -10.63 -5.95 8.60
CA THR A 161 -10.21 -4.61 8.16
C THR A 161 -10.20 -4.47 6.64
N CYS A 162 -10.04 -5.57 5.88
CA CYS A 162 -10.19 -5.58 4.42
C CYS A 162 -11.66 -5.50 3.96
N ILE A 163 -12.64 -5.68 4.87
CA ILE A 163 -14.06 -5.88 4.54
C ILE A 163 -14.90 -4.68 4.97
N TYR A 164 -14.88 -4.30 6.25
CA TYR A 164 -15.69 -3.21 6.75
C TYR A 164 -15.14 -1.84 6.34
N GLU A 165 -15.90 -0.76 6.56
CA GLU A 165 -15.59 0.62 6.12
C GLU A 165 -15.36 0.71 4.59
N GLY A 166 -16.00 -0.18 3.85
CA GLY A 166 -15.85 -0.39 2.41
C GLY A 166 -14.78 -1.45 2.10
N THR A 167 -15.20 -2.50 1.38
CA THR A 167 -14.30 -3.60 1.01
C THR A 167 -13.12 -3.12 0.17
N SER A 168 -12.08 -3.95 0.05
CA SER A 168 -10.91 -3.65 -0.80
C SER A 168 -11.33 -3.26 -2.22
N GLU A 169 -12.34 -3.93 -2.79
CA GLU A 169 -12.86 -3.65 -4.13
C GLU A 169 -13.57 -2.28 -4.21
N ILE A 170 -14.27 -1.88 -3.15
CA ILE A 170 -14.85 -0.53 -3.05
C ILE A 170 -13.77 0.53 -2.99
N GLN A 171 -12.69 0.30 -2.24
CA GLN A 171 -11.56 1.23 -2.21
C GLN A 171 -10.89 1.33 -3.59
N GLN A 172 -10.65 0.20 -4.28
CA GLN A 172 -10.12 0.20 -5.64
C GLN A 172 -11.00 1.00 -6.60
N ASN A 173 -12.33 0.86 -6.49
CA ASN A 173 -13.26 1.62 -7.31
C ASN A 173 -13.19 3.15 -7.05
N ILE A 174 -13.09 3.55 -5.79
CA ILE A 174 -12.93 4.95 -5.39
C ILE A 174 -11.60 5.49 -5.95
N ILE A 175 -10.48 4.82 -5.66
CA ILE A 175 -9.14 5.24 -6.07
C ILE A 175 -9.08 5.41 -7.59
N SER A 176 -9.42 4.36 -8.34
CA SER A 176 -9.33 4.39 -9.80
C SER A 176 -10.21 5.48 -10.41
N THR A 177 -11.46 5.59 -9.95
CA THR A 177 -12.41 6.56 -10.50
C THR A 177 -11.97 8.01 -10.26
N PHE A 178 -11.58 8.34 -9.04
CA PHE A 178 -11.24 9.73 -8.71
C PHE A 178 -9.85 10.11 -9.21
N ARG A 179 -8.86 9.22 -9.17
CA ARG A 179 -7.50 9.49 -9.69
C ARG A 179 -7.48 9.56 -11.21
N TRP A 180 -8.22 8.69 -11.91
CA TRP A 180 -8.43 8.82 -13.35
C TRP A 180 -9.03 10.18 -13.73
N LYS A 181 -10.12 10.60 -13.06
CA LYS A 181 -10.74 11.91 -13.30
C LYS A 181 -9.78 13.06 -13.00
N LYS A 182 -9.03 12.98 -11.89
CA LYS A 182 -8.02 13.99 -11.52
C LYS A 182 -6.92 14.09 -12.58
N THR A 183 -6.36 12.96 -13.01
CA THR A 183 -5.31 12.90 -14.04
C THR A 183 -5.78 13.53 -15.35
N ARG A 184 -6.99 13.21 -15.79
CA ARG A 184 -7.57 13.83 -17.00
C ARG A 184 -7.79 15.33 -16.84
N LYS A 185 -8.35 15.77 -15.73
CA LYS A 185 -8.62 17.18 -15.43
C LYS A 185 -7.33 18.01 -15.42
N THR A 186 -6.26 17.46 -14.87
CA THR A 186 -4.93 18.09 -14.83
C THR A 186 -4.08 17.82 -16.09
N LYS A 187 -4.63 17.18 -17.11
CA LYS A 187 -3.90 16.80 -18.33
C LYS A 187 -2.60 16.04 -18.06
N GLY A 188 -2.61 15.22 -17.01
CA GLY A 188 -1.46 14.39 -16.60
C GLY A 188 -0.50 15.06 -15.61
N GLU A 189 -0.67 16.34 -15.31
CA GLU A 189 0.24 17.06 -14.40
C GLU A 189 0.30 16.44 -12.99
N PHE A 190 -0.76 15.76 -12.55
CA PHE A 190 -0.78 15.16 -11.22
C PHE A 190 0.32 14.10 -11.05
N TYR A 191 0.38 13.10 -11.93
CA TYR A 191 1.42 12.07 -11.85
C TYR A 191 2.77 12.52 -12.41
N ALA A 192 2.78 13.45 -13.37
CA ALA A 192 4.01 14.08 -13.83
C ALA A 192 4.69 14.85 -12.69
N GLY A 193 3.92 15.57 -11.87
CA GLY A 193 4.44 16.26 -10.69
C GLY A 193 5.07 15.33 -9.66
N ILE A 194 4.46 14.16 -9.41
CA ILE A 194 5.05 13.13 -8.55
C ILE A 194 6.37 12.62 -9.16
N ALA A 195 6.40 12.35 -10.48
CA ALA A 195 7.60 11.90 -11.16
C ALA A 195 8.75 12.93 -11.05
N ASP A 196 8.46 14.19 -11.32
CA ASP A 196 9.45 15.28 -11.25
C ASP A 196 9.95 15.50 -9.81
N GLU A 197 9.09 15.32 -8.82
CA GLU A 197 9.48 15.35 -7.41
C GLU A 197 10.45 14.21 -7.09
N MET A 198 10.15 13.00 -7.55
CA MET A 198 10.99 11.82 -7.29
C MET A 198 12.35 11.89 -8.00
N ASP A 199 12.43 12.51 -9.19
CA ASP A 199 13.71 12.77 -9.85
C ASP A 199 14.58 13.75 -9.05
N ARG A 200 13.97 14.81 -8.49
CA ARG A 200 14.67 15.75 -7.59
C ARG A 200 15.11 15.08 -6.30
N LEU A 201 14.26 14.21 -5.74
CA LEU A 201 14.56 13.47 -4.53
C LEU A 201 15.73 12.50 -4.74
N GLU A 202 15.78 11.79 -5.86
CA GLU A 202 16.90 10.90 -6.21
C GLU A 202 18.23 11.66 -6.28
N SER A 203 18.22 12.90 -6.78
CA SER A 203 19.39 13.76 -6.81
C SER A 203 19.85 14.23 -5.42
N ALA A 204 18.91 14.37 -4.48
CA ALA A 204 19.17 14.82 -3.11
C ALA A 204 19.45 13.67 -2.13
N CYS A 205 18.83 12.51 -2.35
CA CYS A 205 18.95 11.30 -1.53
C CYS A 205 19.08 10.10 -2.48
N SER A 206 20.28 9.91 -2.99
CA SER A 206 20.57 8.81 -3.92
C SER A 206 20.25 7.45 -3.30
N ASP A 207 19.84 6.51 -4.15
CA ASP A 207 19.58 5.13 -3.75
C ASP A 207 18.38 4.95 -2.77
N ALA A 208 17.48 5.95 -2.72
CA ALA A 208 16.18 5.83 -2.05
C ALA A 208 15.05 5.31 -2.96
N GLY A 209 15.37 4.97 -4.22
CA GLY A 209 14.43 4.44 -5.20
C GLY A 209 13.63 5.48 -5.96
N GLY A 210 13.93 6.77 -5.79
CA GLY A 210 13.26 7.89 -6.46
C GLY A 210 13.19 7.73 -7.97
N ARG A 211 14.29 7.28 -8.61
CA ARG A 211 14.35 6.99 -10.04
C ARG A 211 13.26 6.02 -10.49
N TYR A 212 13.07 4.91 -9.77
CA TYR A 212 12.09 3.88 -10.17
C TYR A 212 10.66 4.32 -9.90
N ILE A 213 10.43 5.10 -8.84
CA ILE A 213 9.12 5.69 -8.53
C ILE A 213 8.77 6.73 -9.60
N SER A 214 9.72 7.55 -10.05
CA SER A 214 9.53 8.50 -11.14
C SER A 214 9.14 7.80 -12.44
N LEU A 215 9.88 6.77 -12.85
CA LEU A 215 9.56 5.96 -14.03
C LEU A 215 8.17 5.32 -13.91
N ALA A 216 7.84 4.78 -12.74
CA ALA A 216 6.54 4.19 -12.46
C ALA A 216 5.39 5.21 -12.57
N ALA A 217 5.57 6.42 -12.03
CA ALA A 217 4.59 7.49 -12.12
C ALA A 217 4.36 7.96 -13.57
N ARG A 218 5.42 8.08 -14.38
CA ARG A 218 5.32 8.41 -15.81
C ARG A 218 4.61 7.32 -16.59
N ALA A 219 4.97 6.04 -16.36
CA ALA A 219 4.32 4.90 -17.00
C ALA A 219 2.85 4.78 -16.62
N LEU A 220 2.51 5.00 -15.34
CA LEU A 220 1.12 5.06 -14.87
C LEU A 220 0.34 6.16 -15.59
N ASN A 221 0.91 7.36 -15.67
CA ASN A 221 0.27 8.50 -16.34
C ASN A 221 -0.11 8.15 -17.78
N GLN A 222 0.83 7.60 -18.54
CA GLN A 222 0.61 7.16 -19.93
C GLN A 222 -0.45 6.05 -20.00
N THR A 223 -0.41 5.08 -19.08
CA THR A 223 -1.37 3.97 -19.04
C THR A 223 -2.79 4.44 -18.74
N ILE A 224 -2.96 5.45 -17.88
CA ILE A 224 -4.27 6.07 -17.62
C ILE A 224 -4.86 6.71 -18.88
N PHE A 225 -4.04 7.43 -19.66
CA PHE A 225 -4.51 8.02 -20.92
C PHE A 225 -4.82 6.94 -21.95
N LEU A 226 -3.96 5.94 -22.11
CA LEU A 226 -4.24 4.80 -23.01
C LEU A 226 -5.58 4.14 -22.67
N ALA A 227 -5.80 3.81 -21.41
CA ALA A 227 -7.05 3.18 -20.96
C ALA A 227 -8.28 4.09 -21.20
N ASN A 228 -8.11 5.40 -21.01
CA ASN A 228 -9.17 6.37 -21.29
C ASN A 228 -9.51 6.45 -22.79
N ASP A 229 -8.53 6.58 -23.66
CA ASP A 229 -8.69 6.80 -25.09
C ASP A 229 -9.30 5.59 -25.79
N HIS A 230 -9.00 4.40 -25.28
CA HIS A 230 -9.56 3.14 -25.75
C HIS A 230 -10.81 2.67 -24.98
N ARG A 231 -11.38 3.53 -24.11
CA ARG A 231 -12.59 3.25 -23.31
C ARG A 231 -12.48 2.06 -22.36
N LEU A 232 -11.27 1.61 -22.05
CA LEU A 232 -11.00 0.52 -21.09
C LEU A 232 -11.38 0.89 -19.65
N THR A 233 -11.60 2.18 -19.37
CA THR A 233 -12.15 2.64 -18.09
C THR A 233 -13.58 2.19 -17.79
N ARG A 234 -14.22 1.47 -18.72
CA ARG A 234 -15.50 0.78 -18.52
C ARG A 234 -15.33 -0.65 -18.00
N GLU A 235 -14.11 -1.19 -18.08
CA GLU A 235 -13.77 -2.54 -17.66
C GLU A 235 -13.30 -2.52 -16.21
N GLN A 236 -14.11 -3.04 -15.30
CA GLN A 236 -13.82 -2.98 -13.85
C GLN A 236 -12.49 -3.62 -13.49
N PHE A 237 -12.13 -4.74 -14.12
CA PHE A 237 -10.85 -5.40 -13.90
C PHE A 237 -9.66 -4.51 -14.25
N ILE A 238 -9.75 -3.76 -15.35
CA ILE A 238 -8.70 -2.80 -15.75
C ILE A 238 -8.64 -1.63 -14.76
N MET A 239 -9.79 -1.12 -14.34
CA MET A 239 -9.84 -0.05 -13.34
C MET A 239 -9.24 -0.48 -12.00
N PHE A 240 -9.39 -1.73 -11.59
CA PHE A 240 -8.76 -2.26 -10.38
C PHE A 240 -7.24 -2.39 -10.52
N ASN A 241 -6.74 -2.86 -11.67
CA ASN A 241 -5.30 -2.83 -11.94
C ASN A 241 -4.73 -1.40 -11.91
N LEU A 242 -5.46 -0.42 -12.47
CA LEU A 242 -5.07 0.99 -12.38
C LEU A 242 -5.09 1.50 -10.93
N ALA A 243 -6.09 1.11 -10.13
CA ALA A 243 -6.14 1.47 -8.70
C ALA A 243 -4.92 0.98 -7.93
N ASP A 244 -4.50 -0.26 -8.18
CA ASP A 244 -3.32 -0.84 -7.55
C ASP A 244 -2.04 -0.09 -7.96
N MET A 245 -1.91 0.28 -9.23
CA MET A 245 -0.79 1.09 -9.71
C MET A 245 -0.78 2.49 -9.07
N MET A 246 -1.93 3.17 -9.03
CA MET A 246 -2.10 4.49 -8.41
C MET A 246 -1.72 4.46 -6.93
N MET A 247 -2.26 3.52 -6.18
CA MET A 247 -2.00 3.32 -4.77
C MET A 247 -0.51 3.10 -4.50
N HIS A 248 0.12 2.18 -5.21
CA HIS A 248 1.53 1.83 -4.98
C HIS A 248 2.48 2.99 -5.31
N VAL A 249 2.23 3.74 -6.38
CA VAL A 249 3.04 4.92 -6.72
C VAL A 249 2.93 5.99 -5.65
N GLU A 250 1.72 6.30 -5.16
CA GLU A 250 1.52 7.34 -4.15
C GLU A 250 2.10 6.93 -2.78
N VAL A 251 1.94 5.68 -2.38
CA VAL A 251 2.54 5.14 -1.14
C VAL A 251 4.07 5.13 -1.22
N ALA A 252 4.65 4.75 -2.38
CA ALA A 252 6.10 4.75 -2.55
C ALA A 252 6.68 6.18 -2.50
N ALA A 253 6.00 7.14 -3.13
CA ALA A 253 6.43 8.53 -3.05
C ALA A 253 6.45 9.05 -1.61
N SER A 254 5.48 8.67 -0.78
CA SER A 254 5.46 9.01 0.64
C SER A 254 6.63 8.41 1.41
N LEU A 255 6.94 7.13 1.21
CA LEU A 255 8.08 6.49 1.87
C LEU A 255 9.41 7.11 1.42
N ALA A 256 9.55 7.46 0.14
CA ALA A 256 10.74 8.13 -0.38
C ALA A 256 10.92 9.54 0.22
N ARG A 257 9.83 10.32 0.40
CA ARG A 257 9.86 11.61 1.11
C ARG A 257 10.34 11.44 2.54
N ARG A 258 9.83 10.42 3.25
CA ARG A 258 10.27 10.08 4.61
C ARG A 258 11.76 9.75 4.64
N ALA A 259 12.27 8.95 3.70
CA ALA A 259 13.68 8.61 3.61
C ALA A 259 14.56 9.84 3.38
N ALA A 260 14.16 10.73 2.48
CA ALA A 260 14.87 11.98 2.22
C ALA A 260 14.86 12.94 3.42
N SER A 261 13.74 13.03 4.14
CA SER A 261 13.66 13.83 5.37
C SER A 261 14.58 13.26 6.46
N ALA A 262 14.53 11.94 6.69
CA ALA A 262 15.39 11.29 7.68
C ALA A 262 16.89 11.50 7.38
N ALA A 263 17.28 11.43 6.10
CA ALA A 263 18.65 11.67 5.68
C ALA A 263 19.08 13.13 5.91
N ARG A 264 18.24 14.09 5.54
CA ARG A 264 18.49 15.52 5.74
C ARG A 264 18.62 15.90 7.21
N ASP A 265 17.78 15.32 8.05
CA ASP A 265 17.68 15.65 9.47
C ASP A 265 18.70 14.85 10.32
N GLY A 266 19.52 14.00 9.70
CA GLY A 266 20.52 13.18 10.39
C GLY A 266 19.92 12.14 11.35
N ASN A 267 18.70 11.67 11.06
CA ASN A 267 17.99 10.73 11.89
C ASN A 267 18.71 9.37 11.94
N ALA A 268 18.72 8.71 13.10
CA ALA A 268 19.31 7.38 13.28
C ALA A 268 18.67 6.33 12.34
N ASP A 269 17.39 6.48 11.98
CA ASP A 269 16.68 5.60 11.06
C ASP A 269 16.87 5.94 9.56
N ALA A 270 17.75 6.88 9.22
CA ALA A 270 17.94 7.32 7.84
C ALA A 270 18.34 6.17 6.90
N GLU A 271 19.26 5.31 7.31
CA GLU A 271 19.66 4.14 6.51
C GLU A 271 18.51 3.14 6.35
N LYS A 272 17.83 2.81 7.43
CA LYS A 272 16.67 1.91 7.43
C LYS A 272 15.59 2.38 6.47
N THR A 273 15.19 3.65 6.59
CA THR A 273 14.15 4.23 5.73
C THR A 273 14.57 4.26 4.26
N ARG A 274 15.85 4.56 3.96
CA ARG A 274 16.40 4.54 2.61
C ARG A 274 16.37 3.14 2.00
N VAL A 275 16.85 2.12 2.72
CA VAL A 275 16.87 0.72 2.26
C VAL A 275 15.43 0.22 2.03
N PHE A 276 14.50 0.53 2.93
CA PHE A 276 13.11 0.13 2.78
C PHE A 276 12.42 0.86 1.61
N SER A 277 12.70 2.15 1.42
CA SER A 277 12.19 2.90 0.28
C SER A 277 12.66 2.33 -1.05
N LYS A 278 13.95 1.98 -1.16
CA LYS A 278 14.50 1.32 -2.35
C LYS A 278 13.83 -0.01 -2.64
N LEU A 279 13.67 -0.87 -1.63
CA LEU A 279 13.01 -2.16 -1.79
C LEU A 279 11.54 -2.02 -2.20
N PHE A 280 10.83 -1.06 -1.61
CA PHE A 280 9.45 -0.82 -1.98
C PHE A 280 9.33 -0.23 -3.40
N ALA A 281 10.27 0.61 -3.82
CA ALA A 281 10.35 1.09 -5.21
C ALA A 281 10.55 -0.05 -6.21
N ASN A 282 11.33 -1.08 -5.88
CA ASN A 282 11.48 -2.28 -6.70
C ASN A 282 10.15 -3.04 -6.84
N GLU A 283 9.41 -3.22 -5.75
CA GLU A 283 8.09 -3.85 -5.76
C GLU A 283 7.10 -3.06 -6.63
N VAL A 284 7.11 -1.74 -6.51
CA VAL A 284 6.25 -0.86 -7.33
C VAL A 284 6.60 -0.97 -8.81
N ALA A 285 7.88 -0.97 -9.16
CA ALA A 285 8.33 -1.13 -10.55
C ALA A 285 7.86 -2.47 -11.15
N GLU A 286 7.97 -3.56 -10.40
CA GLU A 286 7.45 -4.88 -10.79
C GLU A 286 5.93 -4.86 -11.00
N LEU A 287 5.20 -4.33 -10.03
CA LEU A 287 3.73 -4.24 -10.09
C LEU A 287 3.29 -3.44 -11.32
N LEU A 288 3.92 -2.29 -11.58
CA LEU A 288 3.61 -1.45 -12.74
C LEU A 288 3.87 -2.21 -14.04
N ALA A 289 5.04 -2.83 -14.18
CA ALA A 289 5.39 -3.60 -15.37
C ALA A 289 4.36 -4.72 -15.64
N ASN A 290 4.03 -5.49 -14.62
CA ASN A 290 3.05 -6.57 -14.73
C ASN A 290 1.63 -6.07 -15.06
N ASN A 291 1.16 -4.99 -14.44
CA ASN A 291 -0.18 -4.47 -14.69
C ASN A 291 -0.30 -3.77 -16.04
N ILE A 292 0.75 -3.10 -16.52
CA ILE A 292 0.80 -2.58 -17.89
C ILE A 292 0.64 -3.74 -18.90
N LEU A 293 1.38 -4.83 -18.73
CA LEU A 293 1.24 -6.01 -19.58
C LEU A 293 -0.16 -6.62 -19.54
N LYS A 294 -0.77 -6.73 -18.34
CA LYS A 294 -2.15 -7.21 -18.21
C LYS A 294 -3.14 -6.33 -18.94
N ILE A 295 -2.97 -5.01 -18.92
CA ILE A 295 -3.85 -4.06 -19.61
C ILE A 295 -3.64 -4.15 -21.13
N LEU A 296 -2.39 -4.16 -21.59
CA LEU A 296 -2.07 -4.20 -23.02
C LEU A 296 -2.47 -5.53 -23.67
N LEU A 297 -1.98 -6.64 -23.11
CA LEU A 297 -2.18 -7.96 -23.69
C LEU A 297 -3.55 -8.52 -23.29
N GLY A 298 -3.95 -8.34 -22.04
CA GLY A 298 -5.18 -8.91 -21.48
C GLY A 298 -6.46 -8.27 -22.01
N SER A 299 -6.42 -7.02 -22.49
CA SER A 299 -7.58 -6.37 -23.11
C SER A 299 -7.93 -6.94 -24.48
N GLY A 300 -6.96 -7.52 -25.20
CA GLY A 300 -7.14 -8.12 -26.50
C GLY A 300 -7.47 -7.13 -27.64
N ILE A 301 -7.34 -5.82 -27.41
CA ILE A 301 -7.73 -4.79 -28.40
C ILE A 301 -6.55 -4.16 -29.15
N PHE A 302 -5.31 -4.36 -28.67
CA PHE A 302 -4.12 -3.76 -29.25
C PHE A 302 -3.41 -4.73 -30.19
N ASP A 303 -2.97 -4.22 -31.32
CA ASP A 303 -2.10 -4.95 -32.24
C ASP A 303 -0.64 -5.01 -31.72
N PRO A 304 0.21 -5.90 -32.28
CA PRO A 304 1.60 -6.04 -31.84
C PRO A 304 2.46 -4.78 -31.98
N GLU A 305 2.17 -3.93 -32.99
CA GLU A 305 2.89 -2.69 -33.22
C GLU A 305 2.59 -1.67 -32.10
N LYS A 306 1.31 -1.48 -31.75
CA LYS A 306 0.90 -0.63 -30.65
C LYS A 306 1.44 -1.13 -29.31
N ILE A 307 1.42 -2.44 -29.06
CA ILE A 307 2.00 -3.04 -27.85
C ILE A 307 3.49 -2.70 -27.76
N THR A 308 4.26 -2.95 -28.82
CA THR A 308 5.71 -2.70 -28.84
C THR A 308 6.04 -1.22 -28.61
N SER A 309 5.32 -0.32 -29.31
CA SER A 309 5.49 1.14 -29.15
C SER A 309 5.20 1.57 -27.72
N PHE A 310 4.09 1.12 -27.11
CA PHE A 310 3.71 1.53 -25.77
C PHE A 310 4.65 0.99 -24.70
N LEU A 311 5.18 -0.22 -24.83
CA LEU A 311 6.19 -0.76 -23.92
C LEU A 311 7.49 0.06 -23.96
N ALA A 312 7.87 0.56 -25.15
CA ALA A 312 9.01 1.47 -25.28
C ALA A 312 8.72 2.85 -24.66
N GLU A 313 7.55 3.43 -24.94
CA GLU A 313 7.11 4.72 -24.39
C GLU A 313 7.09 4.70 -22.85
N THR A 314 6.59 3.62 -22.24
CA THR A 314 6.52 3.45 -20.77
C THR A 314 7.85 3.08 -20.13
N SER A 315 8.93 2.95 -20.92
CA SER A 315 10.25 2.56 -20.43
C SER A 315 10.23 1.27 -19.58
N LEU A 316 9.43 0.28 -20.00
CA LEU A 316 9.19 -0.95 -19.23
C LEU A 316 10.50 -1.67 -18.91
N THR A 317 11.45 -1.71 -19.86
CA THR A 317 12.78 -2.30 -19.64
C THR A 317 13.53 -1.59 -18.51
N ALA A 318 13.44 -0.26 -18.42
CA ALA A 318 14.08 0.51 -17.36
C ALA A 318 13.44 0.23 -15.98
N LEU A 319 12.12 -0.04 -15.93
CA LEU A 319 11.46 -0.48 -14.69
C LEU A 319 12.02 -1.83 -14.22
N THR A 320 12.27 -2.78 -15.13
CA THR A 320 12.84 -4.09 -14.75
C THR A 320 14.29 -4.02 -14.29
N GLU A 321 15.03 -2.96 -14.62
CA GLU A 321 16.37 -2.73 -14.06
C GLU A 321 16.37 -2.52 -12.54
N SER A 322 15.21 -2.24 -11.92
CA SER A 322 15.06 -2.17 -10.46
C SER A 322 15.51 -3.44 -9.74
N TYR A 323 15.47 -4.59 -10.40
CA TYR A 323 15.96 -5.86 -9.85
C TYR A 323 17.49 -5.94 -9.67
N ARG A 324 18.25 -5.03 -10.29
CA ARG A 324 19.69 -4.96 -10.04
C ARG A 324 19.93 -4.69 -8.56
N SER A 325 20.73 -5.51 -7.92
CA SER A 325 21.00 -5.45 -6.47
C SER A 325 19.80 -5.74 -5.56
N LEU A 326 18.72 -6.36 -6.05
CA LEU A 326 17.58 -6.73 -5.20
C LEU A 326 18.02 -7.62 -4.02
N VAL A 327 18.74 -8.71 -4.29
CA VAL A 327 19.16 -9.66 -3.24
C VAL A 327 20.07 -9.00 -2.21
N PRO A 328 21.16 -8.30 -2.57
CA PRO A 328 21.94 -7.56 -1.58
C PRO A 328 21.17 -6.51 -0.79
N CYS A 329 20.17 -5.86 -1.40
CA CYS A 329 19.33 -4.90 -0.70
C CYS A 329 18.39 -5.59 0.31
N MET A 330 17.87 -6.78 -0.01
CA MET A 330 17.09 -7.61 0.92
C MET A 330 17.97 -8.17 2.05
N ASP A 331 19.20 -8.57 1.77
CA ASP A 331 20.18 -8.96 2.80
C ASP A 331 20.39 -7.81 3.78
N ARG A 332 20.64 -6.58 3.26
CA ARG A 332 20.82 -5.40 4.12
C ARG A 332 19.58 -5.07 4.95
N ALA A 333 18.38 -5.19 4.36
CA ALA A 333 17.13 -5.01 5.10
C ALA A 333 16.97 -6.04 6.20
N ALA A 334 17.31 -7.30 5.93
CA ALA A 334 17.31 -8.35 6.94
C ALA A 334 18.30 -8.06 8.07
N ASP A 335 19.51 -7.56 7.76
CA ASP A 335 20.50 -7.16 8.79
C ASP A 335 19.94 -6.06 9.68
N ILE A 336 19.29 -5.06 9.10
CA ILE A 336 18.65 -3.98 9.87
C ILE A 336 17.50 -4.51 10.74
N ILE A 337 16.61 -5.35 10.18
CA ILE A 337 15.45 -5.89 10.90
C ILE A 337 15.86 -6.79 12.06
N PHE A 338 16.89 -7.60 11.86
CA PHE A 338 17.38 -8.54 12.87
C PHE A 338 18.52 -7.97 13.72
N GLU A 339 18.90 -6.69 13.54
CA GLU A 339 19.97 -6.01 14.29
C GLU A 339 21.31 -6.75 14.19
N ARG A 340 21.59 -7.32 13.00
CA ARG A 340 22.86 -8.00 12.74
C ARG A 340 23.93 -6.97 12.42
N THR A 341 25.09 -7.12 13.03
CA THR A 341 26.28 -6.32 12.67
C THR A 341 26.76 -6.75 11.29
N PRO A 342 27.10 -5.81 10.39
CA PRO A 342 27.65 -6.15 9.07
C PRO A 342 28.95 -6.94 9.16
#